data_932b2c0ff5d8386fca6a4843a606157b
#
_entry.id   932b2c0ff5d8386fca6a4843a606157b
#
_cell.length_a   1.000
_cell.length_b   1.000
_cell.length_c   1.000
_cell.angle_alpha   90.00
_cell.angle_beta   90.00
_cell.angle_gamma   90.00
#
_symmetry.space_group_name_H-M   'P 1'
#
loop_
_entity.id
_entity.type
_entity.pdbx_description
1 polymer ?
#
loop_
_entity_poly.entity_id
_entity_poly.type
_entity_poly.pdbx_seq_one_letter_code
_entity_poly.pdbx_strand_id
1 'polypeptide(L)'
;MKLYTKNIQKSYKGKNVVKDVSIEVGQGEIVGLLGPNGAGKTTSFYMIVGLVRPDSGEVYLDEVEITKLPMYKRAQMGIGYLPQEISVFRKLSVEDNIMAILEMTDKSPTQRKARLEELLNEFNLNDFRKTLGNRLSGGEKRRTEIARALATDPKFVLLDEPFAGVDPIAVEDIQSIVSSLKERNIGVLITDHNVR
;
A
#
# COMPACT_ATOMS: atom_id res chain seq x y z
N MET A 1 -3.53 -17.33 0.11
CA MET A 1 -2.20 -16.91 -0.39
C MET A 1 -1.41 -16.31 0.74
N LYS A 2 -0.07 -16.40 0.66
CA LYS A 2 0.87 -15.81 1.62
C LYS A 2 1.93 -14.98 0.90
N LEU A 3 2.25 -13.82 1.46
CA LEU A 3 3.40 -13.01 1.06
C LEU A 3 4.42 -13.08 2.20
N TYR A 4 5.63 -13.51 1.91
CA TYR A 4 6.63 -13.68 2.96
C TYR A 4 8.05 -13.45 2.48
N THR A 5 8.94 -13.20 3.44
CA THR A 5 10.38 -13.05 3.22
C THR A 5 11.15 -14.10 4.02
N LYS A 6 12.32 -14.47 3.51
CA LYS A 6 13.28 -15.35 4.22
C LYS A 6 14.61 -14.61 4.37
N ASN A 7 14.94 -14.28 5.60
CA ASN A 7 16.27 -13.79 6.00
C ASN A 7 16.79 -12.64 5.13
N ILE A 8 15.90 -11.69 4.74
CA ILE A 8 16.28 -10.55 3.90
C ILE A 8 17.24 -9.63 4.63
N GLN A 9 18.25 -9.16 3.90
CA GLN A 9 19.29 -8.27 4.41
C GLN A 9 19.52 -7.12 3.43
N LYS A 10 19.88 -5.95 3.98
CA LYS A 10 20.25 -4.79 3.19
C LYS A 10 21.26 -3.93 3.91
N SER A 11 22.33 -3.59 3.19
CA SER A 11 23.37 -2.68 3.64
C SER A 11 23.53 -1.50 2.71
N TYR A 12 23.80 -0.32 3.26
CA TYR A 12 24.15 0.88 2.52
C TYR A 12 25.48 1.43 3.05
N LYS A 13 26.45 1.62 2.16
CA LYS A 13 27.78 2.16 2.52
C LYS A 13 28.40 1.47 3.74
N GLY A 14 28.32 0.14 3.79
CA GLY A 14 28.87 -0.66 4.88
C GLY A 14 28.03 -0.71 6.18
N LYS A 15 26.92 0.03 6.25
CA LYS A 15 25.99 -0.03 7.37
C LYS A 15 24.84 -0.98 7.07
N ASN A 16 24.68 -2.03 7.89
CA ASN A 16 23.54 -2.93 7.81
C ASN A 16 22.28 -2.22 8.30
N VAL A 17 21.31 -1.99 7.39
CA VAL A 17 20.04 -1.35 7.68
C VAL A 17 18.96 -2.38 7.98
N VAL A 18 18.96 -3.50 7.26
CA VAL A 18 18.08 -4.64 7.51
C VAL A 18 18.97 -5.88 7.72
N LYS A 19 18.74 -6.57 8.84
CA LYS A 19 19.55 -7.71 9.26
C LYS A 19 18.63 -8.90 9.49
N ASP A 20 18.71 -9.89 8.61
CA ASP A 20 18.09 -11.20 8.81
C ASP A 20 16.59 -11.12 9.18
N VAL A 21 15.81 -10.39 8.37
CA VAL A 21 14.38 -10.15 8.65
C VAL A 21 13.54 -11.14 7.86
N SER A 22 12.67 -11.86 8.57
CA SER A 22 11.65 -12.73 8.00
C SER A 22 10.27 -12.25 8.44
N ILE A 23 9.39 -11.97 7.47
CA ILE A 23 8.04 -11.45 7.67
C ILE A 23 7.09 -12.35 6.87
N GLU A 24 5.94 -12.65 7.44
CA GLU A 24 4.87 -13.38 6.75
C GLU A 24 3.54 -12.66 6.96
N VAL A 25 2.73 -12.57 5.90
CA VAL A 25 1.35 -12.09 5.94
C VAL A 25 0.48 -12.96 5.04
N GLY A 26 -0.62 -13.48 5.59
CA GLY A 26 -1.66 -14.20 4.85
C GLY A 26 -2.73 -13.26 4.29
N GLN A 27 -3.49 -13.73 3.30
CA GLN A 27 -4.71 -13.02 2.91
C GLN A 27 -5.69 -12.98 4.09
N GLY A 28 -6.36 -11.84 4.29
CA GLY A 28 -7.25 -11.63 5.41
C GLY A 28 -6.56 -11.43 6.76
N GLU A 29 -5.25 -11.22 6.76
CA GLU A 29 -4.48 -10.88 7.96
C GLU A 29 -3.99 -9.44 7.92
N ILE A 30 -3.85 -8.83 9.10
CA ILE A 30 -3.18 -7.54 9.29
C ILE A 30 -1.95 -7.81 10.16
N VAL A 31 -0.78 -7.54 9.61
CA VAL A 31 0.52 -7.72 10.28
C VAL A 31 1.19 -6.36 10.45
N GLY A 32 1.58 -6.02 11.67
CA GLY A 32 2.28 -4.78 12.00
C GLY A 32 3.80 -4.98 12.09
N LEU A 33 4.57 -4.19 11.35
CA LEU A 33 6.01 -4.09 11.51
C LEU A 33 6.33 -2.84 12.32
N LEU A 34 6.55 -3.02 13.61
CA LEU A 34 6.75 -1.94 14.58
C LEU A 34 8.23 -1.72 14.85
N GLY A 35 8.59 -0.50 15.18
CA GLY A 35 9.96 -0.16 15.57
C GLY A 35 10.27 1.33 15.41
N PRO A 36 11.37 1.81 16.01
CA PRO A 36 11.77 3.20 15.96
C PRO A 36 12.14 3.65 14.54
N ASN A 37 12.26 4.97 14.34
CA ASN A 37 12.77 5.52 13.09
C ASN A 37 14.20 5.01 12.83
N GLY A 38 14.49 4.65 11.58
CA GLY A 38 15.77 4.07 11.20
C GLY A 38 15.95 2.58 11.49
N ALA A 39 14.92 1.88 12.00
CA ALA A 39 14.96 0.43 12.22
C ALA A 39 14.92 -0.43 10.94
N GLY A 40 14.85 0.19 9.75
CA GLY A 40 14.83 -0.53 8.48
C GLY A 40 13.44 -0.94 7.98
N LYS A 41 12.35 -0.49 8.63
CA LYS A 41 10.96 -0.82 8.25
C LYS A 41 10.67 -0.50 6.78
N THR A 42 10.82 0.76 6.38
CA THR A 42 10.61 1.21 5.00
C THR A 42 11.54 0.49 4.01
N THR A 43 12.79 0.23 4.39
CA THR A 43 13.72 -0.55 3.54
C THR A 43 13.23 -1.99 3.34
N SER A 44 12.71 -2.63 4.39
CA SER A 44 12.08 -3.95 4.28
C SER A 44 10.87 -3.92 3.35
N PHE A 45 10.02 -2.91 3.45
CA PHE A 45 8.90 -2.70 2.52
C PHE A 45 9.39 -2.53 1.08
N TYR A 46 10.40 -1.70 0.85
CA TYR A 46 10.97 -1.50 -0.49
C TYR A 46 11.51 -2.79 -1.10
N MET A 47 12.07 -3.70 -0.27
CA MET A 47 12.49 -5.02 -0.74
C MET A 47 11.29 -5.92 -1.08
N ILE A 48 10.20 -5.86 -0.30
CA ILE A 48 8.99 -6.65 -0.55
C ILE A 48 8.25 -6.15 -1.80
N VAL A 49 8.11 -4.85 -2.00
CA VAL A 49 7.43 -4.30 -3.19
C VAL A 49 8.30 -4.27 -4.45
N GLY A 50 9.60 -4.48 -4.32
CA GLY A 50 10.54 -4.55 -5.47
C GLY A 50 11.12 -3.21 -5.91
N LEU A 51 11.10 -2.19 -5.05
CA LEU A 51 11.80 -0.92 -5.25
C LEU A 51 13.29 -1.03 -4.95
N VAL A 52 13.67 -1.89 -4.01
CA VAL A 52 15.05 -2.17 -3.61
C VAL A 52 15.27 -3.66 -3.66
N ARG A 53 16.42 -4.09 -4.19
CA ARG A 53 16.80 -5.50 -4.17
C ARG A 53 17.52 -5.82 -2.86
N PRO A 54 17.17 -6.91 -2.17
CA PRO A 54 17.93 -7.38 -1.01
C PRO A 54 19.36 -7.79 -1.43
N ASP A 55 20.30 -7.63 -0.53
CA ASP A 55 21.68 -8.10 -0.73
C ASP A 55 21.77 -9.63 -0.52
N SER A 56 20.93 -10.14 0.38
CA SER A 56 20.73 -11.59 0.60
C SER A 56 19.30 -11.83 1.11
N GLY A 57 18.88 -13.11 1.11
CA GLY A 57 17.53 -13.51 1.44
C GLY A 57 16.58 -13.42 0.24
N GLU A 58 15.35 -13.82 0.45
CA GLU A 58 14.39 -14.08 -0.62
C GLU A 58 13.01 -13.52 -0.26
N VAL A 59 12.23 -13.17 -1.28
CA VAL A 59 10.84 -12.72 -1.17
C VAL A 59 9.95 -13.65 -1.99
N TYR A 60 8.86 -14.11 -1.40
CA TYR A 60 7.94 -15.08 -1.99
C TYR A 60 6.49 -14.60 -1.97
N LEU A 61 5.77 -14.97 -3.01
CA LEU A 61 4.31 -14.96 -3.06
C LEU A 61 3.84 -16.41 -3.26
N ASP A 62 3.33 -17.04 -2.22
CA ASP A 62 3.12 -18.49 -2.12
C ASP A 62 4.41 -19.26 -2.47
N GLU A 63 4.33 -20.16 -3.46
CA GLU A 63 5.47 -20.95 -3.95
C GLU A 63 6.38 -20.19 -4.94
N VAL A 64 6.00 -18.97 -5.33
CA VAL A 64 6.72 -18.21 -6.37
C VAL A 64 7.72 -17.27 -5.76
N GLU A 65 9.00 -17.46 -6.05
CA GLU A 65 10.03 -16.51 -5.70
C GLU A 65 9.93 -15.24 -6.57
N ILE A 66 9.74 -14.09 -5.90
CA ILE A 66 9.58 -12.79 -6.56
C ILE A 66 10.76 -11.84 -6.31
N THR A 67 11.84 -12.30 -5.66
CA THR A 67 13.00 -11.50 -5.24
C THR A 67 13.57 -10.63 -6.37
N LYS A 68 13.64 -11.19 -7.58
CA LYS A 68 14.23 -10.53 -8.77
C LYS A 68 13.18 -9.79 -9.62
N LEU A 69 11.89 -9.94 -9.32
CA LEU A 69 10.85 -9.29 -10.09
C LEU A 69 10.77 -7.78 -9.77
N PRO A 70 10.67 -6.92 -10.78
CA PRO A 70 10.49 -5.49 -10.57
C PRO A 70 9.09 -5.18 -10.00
N MET A 71 8.94 -4.01 -9.40
CA MET A 71 7.71 -3.57 -8.73
C MET A 71 6.45 -3.73 -9.58
N TYR A 72 6.48 -3.35 -10.85
CA TYR A 72 5.30 -3.43 -11.72
C TYR A 72 4.80 -4.87 -11.93
N LYS A 73 5.71 -5.86 -12.00
CA LYS A 73 5.33 -7.28 -12.08
C LYS A 73 4.71 -7.76 -10.79
N ARG A 74 5.25 -7.34 -9.64
CA ARG A 74 4.66 -7.67 -8.34
C ARG A 74 3.29 -7.04 -8.15
N ALA A 75 3.10 -5.80 -8.66
CA ALA A 75 1.80 -5.15 -8.68
C ALA A 75 0.78 -5.93 -9.52
N GLN A 76 1.17 -6.43 -10.71
CA GLN A 76 0.33 -7.30 -11.53
C GLN A 76 -0.01 -8.65 -10.86
N MET A 77 0.82 -9.12 -9.94
CA MET A 77 0.55 -10.31 -9.12
C MET A 77 -0.37 -10.02 -7.92
N GLY A 78 -0.75 -8.75 -7.72
CA GLY A 78 -1.69 -8.33 -6.69
C GLY A 78 -1.03 -7.78 -5.42
N ILE A 79 0.18 -7.21 -5.49
CA ILE A 79 0.84 -6.55 -4.37
C ILE A 79 0.72 -5.04 -4.55
N GLY A 80 -0.17 -4.41 -3.76
CA GLY A 80 -0.33 -2.96 -3.69
C GLY A 80 0.64 -2.32 -2.69
N TYR A 81 1.00 -1.06 -2.91
CA TYR A 81 1.87 -0.30 -2.02
C TYR A 81 1.38 1.14 -1.85
N LEU A 82 1.31 1.57 -0.61
CA LEU A 82 0.98 2.93 -0.22
C LEU A 82 2.18 3.54 0.53
N PRO A 83 2.91 4.48 -0.08
CA PRO A 83 4.07 5.10 0.55
C PRO A 83 3.69 6.01 1.70
N GLN A 84 4.66 6.32 2.58
CA GLN A 84 4.52 7.30 3.64
C GLN A 84 4.25 8.70 3.09
N GLU A 85 4.97 9.09 2.04
CA GLU A 85 4.80 10.39 1.40
C GLU A 85 3.52 10.45 0.56
N ILE A 86 2.88 11.62 0.53
CA ILE A 86 1.67 11.88 -0.25
C ILE A 86 1.97 11.67 -1.74
N SER A 87 1.25 10.73 -2.35
CA SER A 87 1.41 10.29 -3.74
C SER A 87 0.25 10.70 -4.65
N VAL A 88 -0.74 11.45 -4.14
CA VAL A 88 -1.89 11.91 -4.92
C VAL A 88 -1.43 12.77 -6.11
N PHE A 89 -1.99 12.56 -7.29
CA PHE A 89 -1.74 13.40 -8.45
C PHE A 89 -2.38 14.77 -8.24
N ARG A 90 -1.56 15.77 -7.90
CA ARG A 90 -1.99 17.09 -7.41
C ARG A 90 -2.88 17.86 -8.38
N LYS A 91 -2.70 17.68 -9.70
CA LYS A 91 -3.43 18.39 -10.76
C LYS A 91 -4.62 17.59 -11.30
N LEU A 92 -4.85 16.39 -10.83
CA LEU A 92 -6.03 15.58 -11.16
C LEU A 92 -7.08 15.70 -10.07
N SER A 93 -8.34 15.57 -10.45
CA SER A 93 -9.45 15.42 -9.50
C SER A 93 -9.36 14.09 -8.75
N VAL A 94 -10.15 13.92 -7.69
CA VAL A 94 -10.23 12.64 -6.97
C VAL A 94 -10.63 11.51 -7.93
N GLU A 95 -11.70 11.71 -8.71
CA GLU A 95 -12.15 10.69 -9.66
C GLU A 95 -11.10 10.38 -10.74
N ASP A 96 -10.40 11.41 -11.25
CA ASP A 96 -9.35 11.21 -12.25
C ASP A 96 -8.12 10.51 -11.64
N ASN A 97 -7.80 10.76 -10.37
CA ASN A 97 -6.76 10.04 -9.65
C ASN A 97 -7.03 8.53 -9.60
N ILE A 98 -8.28 8.14 -9.35
CA ILE A 98 -8.69 6.73 -9.29
C ILE A 98 -8.81 6.17 -10.70
N MET A 99 -9.43 6.91 -11.62
CA MET A 99 -9.63 6.48 -13.01
C MET A 99 -8.31 6.22 -13.72
N ALA A 100 -7.29 7.05 -13.51
CA ALA A 100 -5.96 6.87 -14.10
C ALA A 100 -5.35 5.49 -13.79
N ILE A 101 -5.63 4.94 -12.60
CA ILE A 101 -5.18 3.59 -12.25
C ILE A 101 -6.10 2.52 -12.86
N LEU A 102 -7.41 2.75 -12.87
CA LEU A 102 -8.37 1.83 -13.49
C LEU A 102 -8.12 1.66 -14.98
N GLU A 103 -7.67 2.70 -15.68
CA GLU A 103 -7.31 2.64 -17.11
C GLU A 103 -6.10 1.74 -17.39
N MET A 104 -5.25 1.50 -16.39
CA MET A 104 -4.12 0.57 -16.50
C MET A 104 -4.52 -0.90 -16.27
N THR A 105 -5.80 -1.17 -15.95
CA THR A 105 -6.32 -2.53 -15.76
C THR A 105 -6.98 -3.06 -17.03
N ASP A 106 -7.17 -4.37 -17.12
CA ASP A 106 -7.88 -5.03 -18.23
C ASP A 106 -9.41 -4.85 -18.19
N LYS A 107 -9.94 -4.05 -17.25
CA LYS A 107 -11.37 -3.77 -17.10
C LYS A 107 -11.90 -2.99 -18.30
N SER A 108 -13.10 -3.36 -18.78
CA SER A 108 -13.82 -2.60 -19.81
C SER A 108 -14.18 -1.18 -19.30
N PRO A 109 -14.45 -0.21 -20.18
CA PRO A 109 -14.87 1.13 -19.78
C PRO A 109 -16.07 1.14 -18.81
N THR A 110 -17.03 0.25 -19.01
CA THR A 110 -18.20 0.11 -18.13
C THR A 110 -17.80 -0.41 -16.74
N GLN A 111 -16.93 -1.42 -16.69
CA GLN A 111 -16.41 -1.96 -15.43
C GLN A 111 -15.57 -0.94 -14.67
N ARG A 112 -14.76 -0.14 -15.37
CA ARG A 112 -13.97 0.95 -14.76
C ARG A 112 -14.87 1.99 -14.10
N LYS A 113 -15.94 2.41 -14.79
CA LYS A 113 -16.94 3.35 -14.23
C LYS A 113 -17.63 2.78 -13.01
N ALA A 114 -18.10 1.54 -13.08
CA ALA A 114 -18.72 0.87 -11.93
C ALA A 114 -17.77 0.81 -10.74
N ARG A 115 -16.50 0.40 -10.97
CA ARG A 115 -15.49 0.31 -9.92
C ARG A 115 -15.13 1.68 -9.34
N LEU A 116 -15.09 2.74 -10.16
CA LEU A 116 -14.90 4.11 -9.69
C LEU A 116 -16.01 4.52 -8.72
N GLU A 117 -17.29 4.29 -9.08
CA GLU A 117 -18.42 4.67 -8.21
C GLU A 117 -18.38 3.86 -6.88
N GLU A 118 -18.05 2.58 -6.92
CA GLU A 118 -17.85 1.76 -5.72
C GLU A 118 -16.80 2.37 -4.80
N LEU A 119 -15.62 2.70 -5.34
CA LEU A 119 -14.51 3.27 -4.56
C LEU A 119 -14.85 4.66 -4.01
N LEU A 120 -15.49 5.53 -4.81
CA LEU A 120 -15.92 6.84 -4.34
C LEU A 120 -16.91 6.75 -3.18
N ASN A 121 -17.87 5.83 -3.26
CA ASN A 121 -18.86 5.58 -2.21
C ASN A 121 -18.18 5.02 -0.95
N GLU A 122 -17.38 3.99 -1.11
CA GLU A 122 -16.73 3.28 -0.02
C GLU A 122 -15.82 4.18 0.82
N PHE A 123 -15.05 5.05 0.15
CA PHE A 123 -14.10 5.95 0.81
C PHE A 123 -14.68 7.31 1.15
N ASN A 124 -16.01 7.50 1.04
CA ASN A 124 -16.69 8.76 1.29
C ASN A 124 -16.03 9.94 0.53
N LEU A 125 -15.79 9.74 -0.78
CA LEU A 125 -15.11 10.68 -1.65
C LEU A 125 -16.07 11.39 -2.63
N ASN A 126 -17.36 11.09 -2.63
CA ASN A 126 -18.32 11.64 -3.58
C ASN A 126 -18.39 13.16 -3.55
N ASP A 127 -18.41 13.77 -2.37
CA ASP A 127 -18.46 15.23 -2.21
C ASP A 127 -17.19 15.92 -2.72
N PHE A 128 -16.09 15.19 -2.80
CA PHE A 128 -14.78 15.67 -3.24
C PHE A 128 -14.42 15.20 -4.64
N ARG A 129 -15.26 14.43 -5.32
CA ARG A 129 -14.94 13.75 -6.58
C ARG A 129 -14.31 14.64 -7.64
N LYS A 130 -14.75 15.91 -7.74
CA LYS A 130 -14.22 16.91 -8.68
C LYS A 130 -13.13 17.80 -8.08
N THR A 131 -12.79 17.64 -6.82
CA THR A 131 -11.77 18.44 -6.15
C THR A 131 -10.38 17.98 -6.58
N LEU A 132 -9.52 18.95 -6.92
CA LEU A 132 -8.13 18.66 -7.31
C LEU A 132 -7.31 18.16 -6.10
N GLY A 133 -6.40 17.24 -6.34
CA GLY A 133 -5.57 16.62 -5.31
C GLY A 133 -4.76 17.61 -4.45
N ASN A 134 -4.36 18.76 -4.99
CA ASN A 134 -3.66 19.80 -4.23
C ASN A 134 -4.55 20.58 -3.25
N ARG A 135 -5.88 20.49 -3.39
CA ARG A 135 -6.87 21.18 -2.55
C ARG A 135 -7.46 20.29 -1.45
N LEU A 136 -7.15 19.01 -1.47
CA LEU A 136 -7.64 18.05 -0.49
C LEU A 136 -6.93 18.24 0.86
N SER A 137 -7.66 17.99 1.95
CA SER A 137 -7.09 17.83 3.30
C SER A 137 -6.18 16.59 3.38
N GLY A 138 -5.45 16.42 4.48
CA GLY A 138 -4.60 15.24 4.69
C GLY A 138 -5.38 13.93 4.66
N GLY A 139 -6.51 13.87 5.36
CA GLY A 139 -7.37 12.69 5.39
C GLY A 139 -8.01 12.36 4.04
N GLU A 140 -8.51 13.37 3.30
CA GLU A 140 -9.06 13.18 1.96
C GLU A 140 -8.01 12.68 0.96
N LYS A 141 -6.78 13.23 1.03
CA LYS A 141 -5.65 12.72 0.24
C LYS A 141 -5.39 11.26 0.54
N ARG A 142 -5.32 10.90 1.83
CA ARG A 142 -5.03 9.52 2.24
C ARG A 142 -6.10 8.54 1.81
N ARG A 143 -7.38 8.90 1.96
CA ARG A 143 -8.50 8.09 1.45
C ARG A 143 -8.44 7.91 -0.08
N THR A 144 -8.11 8.99 -0.81
CA THR A 144 -7.93 8.93 -2.28
C THR A 144 -6.78 7.98 -2.67
N GLU A 145 -5.66 8.02 -1.95
CA GLU A 145 -4.50 7.15 -2.19
C GLU A 145 -4.81 5.69 -1.91
N ILE A 146 -5.55 5.40 -0.84
CA ILE A 146 -5.99 4.03 -0.52
C ILE A 146 -6.96 3.54 -1.60
N ALA A 147 -7.94 4.35 -2.00
CA ALA A 147 -8.86 4.03 -3.09
C ALA A 147 -8.12 3.70 -4.40
N ARG A 148 -7.08 4.47 -4.74
CA ARG A 148 -6.19 4.19 -5.88
C ARG A 148 -5.48 2.85 -5.74
N ALA A 149 -4.93 2.56 -4.56
CA ALA A 149 -4.23 1.29 -4.31
C ALA A 149 -5.18 0.09 -4.46
N LEU A 150 -6.46 0.26 -4.12
CA LEU A 150 -7.48 -0.79 -4.24
C LEU A 150 -8.14 -0.87 -5.64
N ALA A 151 -7.89 0.08 -6.51
CA ALA A 151 -8.45 0.08 -7.87
C ALA A 151 -8.02 -1.14 -8.71
N THR A 152 -6.85 -1.70 -8.42
CA THR A 152 -6.30 -2.90 -9.09
C THR A 152 -6.74 -4.22 -8.46
N ASP A 153 -7.64 -4.21 -7.48
CA ASP A 153 -8.09 -5.38 -6.72
C ASP A 153 -6.91 -6.21 -6.16
N PRO A 154 -6.03 -5.60 -5.35
CA PRO A 154 -4.84 -6.27 -4.84
C PRO A 154 -5.20 -7.40 -3.86
N LYS A 155 -4.33 -8.40 -3.75
CA LYS A 155 -4.41 -9.49 -2.76
C LYS A 155 -3.70 -9.14 -1.46
N PHE A 156 -2.68 -8.28 -1.57
CA PHE A 156 -1.90 -7.75 -0.46
C PHE A 156 -1.70 -6.25 -0.64
N VAL A 157 -1.75 -5.50 0.46
CA VAL A 157 -1.45 -4.06 0.48
C VAL A 157 -0.42 -3.78 1.58
N LEU A 158 0.65 -3.11 1.19
CA LEU A 158 1.67 -2.64 2.11
C LEU A 158 1.45 -1.15 2.37
N LEU A 159 1.25 -0.78 3.63
CA LEU A 159 0.96 0.58 4.10
C LEU A 159 2.15 1.09 4.92
N ASP A 160 2.94 2.00 4.36
CA ASP A 160 4.09 2.56 5.05
C ASP A 160 3.67 3.81 5.85
N GLU A 161 3.65 3.69 7.17
CA GLU A 161 3.24 4.73 8.13
C GLU A 161 1.95 5.47 7.71
N PRO A 162 0.82 4.77 7.48
CA PRO A 162 -0.38 5.35 6.88
C PRO A 162 -1.03 6.45 7.72
N PHE A 163 -0.70 6.55 9.00
CA PHE A 163 -1.23 7.53 9.94
C PHE A 163 -0.33 8.75 10.13
N ALA A 164 0.87 8.76 9.53
CA ALA A 164 1.82 9.84 9.66
C ALA A 164 1.28 11.16 9.06
N GLY A 165 1.29 12.23 9.85
CA GLY A 165 0.83 13.56 9.40
C GLY A 165 -0.68 13.70 9.15
N VAL A 166 -1.47 12.74 9.62
CA VAL A 166 -2.94 12.76 9.55
C VAL A 166 -3.49 13.28 10.88
N ASP A 167 -4.56 14.08 10.83
CA ASP A 167 -5.24 14.52 12.05
C ASP A 167 -5.90 13.36 12.80
N PRO A 168 -6.08 13.46 14.15
CA PRO A 168 -6.58 12.35 14.97
C PRO A 168 -7.96 11.82 14.54
N ILE A 169 -8.85 12.67 14.04
CA ILE A 169 -10.20 12.25 13.61
C ILE A 169 -10.09 11.40 12.33
N ALA A 170 -9.27 11.86 11.37
CA ALA A 170 -9.06 11.11 10.14
C ALA A 170 -8.24 9.82 10.35
N VAL A 171 -7.48 9.68 11.43
CA VAL A 171 -6.81 8.43 11.80
C VAL A 171 -7.82 7.32 12.09
N GLU A 172 -8.89 7.59 12.83
CA GLU A 172 -9.95 6.61 13.11
C GLU A 172 -10.63 6.11 11.84
N ASP A 173 -10.91 7.03 10.89
CA ASP A 173 -11.46 6.68 9.58
C ASP A 173 -10.52 5.75 8.81
N ILE A 174 -9.22 6.06 8.78
CA ILE A 174 -8.22 5.23 8.07
C ILE A 174 -8.06 3.87 8.76
N GLN A 175 -8.10 3.80 10.09
CA GLN A 175 -8.06 2.54 10.83
C GLN A 175 -9.27 1.66 10.50
N SER A 176 -10.47 2.25 10.41
CA SER A 176 -11.68 1.56 9.99
C SER A 176 -11.55 0.99 8.56
N ILE A 177 -11.02 1.79 7.65
CA ILE A 177 -10.73 1.36 6.26
C ILE A 177 -9.74 0.18 6.27
N VAL A 178 -8.61 0.29 6.96
CA VAL A 178 -7.61 -0.79 7.04
C VAL A 178 -8.22 -2.07 7.61
N SER A 179 -9.07 -1.95 8.63
CA SER A 179 -9.78 -3.09 9.22
C SER A 179 -10.73 -3.76 8.22
N SER A 180 -11.42 -2.98 7.37
CA SER A 180 -12.32 -3.51 6.35
C SER A 180 -11.58 -4.30 5.25
N LEU A 181 -10.30 -4.05 5.01
CA LEU A 181 -9.50 -4.81 4.05
C LEU A 181 -9.37 -6.28 4.44
N LYS A 182 -9.29 -6.57 5.73
CA LYS A 182 -9.28 -7.93 6.26
C LYS A 182 -10.56 -8.70 5.88
N GLU A 183 -11.72 -8.05 5.99
CA GLU A 183 -13.02 -8.64 5.65
C GLU A 183 -13.13 -8.97 4.15
N ARG A 184 -12.36 -8.26 3.32
CA ARG A 184 -12.24 -8.50 1.89
C ARG A 184 -11.22 -9.54 1.51
N ASN A 185 -10.67 -10.24 2.49
CA ASN A 185 -9.61 -11.23 2.28
C ASN A 185 -8.34 -10.63 1.65
N ILE A 186 -8.04 -9.34 1.94
CA ILE A 186 -6.81 -8.67 1.55
C ILE A 186 -5.83 -8.77 2.72
N GLY A 187 -4.62 -9.27 2.46
CA GLY A 187 -3.54 -9.26 3.44
C GLY A 187 -2.94 -7.86 3.56
N VAL A 188 -2.76 -7.36 4.78
CA VAL A 188 -2.23 -6.02 5.04
C VAL A 188 -0.94 -6.12 5.83
N LEU A 189 0.13 -5.53 5.31
CA LEU A 189 1.36 -5.30 6.06
C LEU A 189 1.49 -3.80 6.31
N ILE A 190 1.58 -3.40 7.57
CA ILE A 190 1.60 -2.00 7.98
C ILE A 190 2.85 -1.69 8.79
N THR A 191 3.50 -0.55 8.53
CA THR A 191 4.53 -0.03 9.43
C THR A 191 3.97 1.07 10.31
N ASP A 192 4.42 1.10 11.55
CA ASP A 192 4.21 2.24 12.45
C ASP A 192 5.43 2.42 13.37
N HIS A 193 5.61 3.64 13.84
CA HIS A 193 6.61 3.98 14.86
C HIS A 193 5.96 4.09 16.25
N ASN A 194 4.65 4.19 16.35
CA ASN A 194 3.89 4.21 17.61
C ASN A 194 3.45 2.79 18.01
N VAL A 195 3.87 2.37 19.19
CA VAL A 195 3.55 1.07 19.82
C VAL A 195 2.34 1.22 20.76
N ARG A 196 1.38 2.10 20.43
CA ARG A 196 0.18 2.30 21.28
C ARG A 196 -1.06 1.78 20.61
#